data_a27cde5f67fecd3586fe86bd9d2f2bd3
#
_entry.id   a27cde5f67fecd3586fe86bd9d2f2bd3
#
_cell.length_a   1.000
_cell.length_b   1.000
_cell.length_c   1.000
_cell.angle_alpha   90.00
_cell.angle_beta   90.00
_cell.angle_gamma   90.00
#
_symmetry.space_group_name_H-M   'P 1'
#
loop_
_entity.id
_entity.type
_entity.pdbx_description
1 polymer ?
#
loop_
_entity_poly.entity_id
_entity_poly.type
_entity_poly.pdbx_seq_one_letter_code
_entity_poly.pdbx_strand_id
1 'polypeptide(L)'
;MTTTIPVAGGAFAPYEVVVGRGLLKAAGAEVAALKPTRAFIVSDETVAAIHGETVRASLEGAGLATGIVSVPAGEASKSFEQLEAVLDRLLAEGLDRKSLVVALGGGVVGDLAGLAAALFMRGVDFVQIPTTLLAQVDSSVGGKTAIDTPRGKNLIGAFHQPRRVLADIEALATLPVRQVRSGWAEVLKHGLICDAAFFDWLGGEGAAGALGDPDALERAVIRSVEIKAQIVGEDEKEAGRRALLNLGHTFGHALEAELAFDETLTHGEAVALGCAMAFRYSARQGLCPAAEAERAEAGIRAAGLPTRLADVDHAFAADALIARMAGDKKAEGGRLTLILARAVGDAFTDKDVDAEAMRAFLIEEGAA
;
A
#
# COMPACT_ATOMS: atom_id res chain seq x y z
N MET A 1 -8.87 23.01 0.73
CA MET A 1 -8.16 23.06 2.05
C MET A 1 -7.22 21.87 2.12
N THR A 2 -6.16 21.97 2.92
CA THR A 2 -5.25 20.84 3.13
C THR A 2 -5.36 20.36 4.57
N THR A 3 -5.27 19.06 4.78
CA THR A 3 -5.22 18.43 6.11
C THR A 3 -3.82 17.88 6.32
N THR A 4 -3.20 18.19 7.46
CA THR A 4 -1.88 17.69 7.83
C THR A 4 -2.02 16.66 8.94
N ILE A 5 -1.50 15.47 8.73
CA ILE A 5 -1.58 14.35 9.66
C ILE A 5 -0.15 14.00 10.11
N PRO A 6 0.17 14.12 11.40
CA PRO A 6 1.48 13.76 11.90
C PRO A 6 1.63 12.23 11.97
N VAL A 7 2.78 11.74 11.55
CA VAL A 7 3.22 10.36 11.76
C VAL A 7 4.36 10.40 12.77
N ALA A 8 4.08 9.98 13.98
CA ALA A 8 5.01 10.10 15.11
C ALA A 8 4.84 8.92 16.06
N GLY A 9 5.89 8.60 16.78
CA GLY A 9 5.97 7.48 17.71
C GLY A 9 7.17 6.60 17.37
N GLY A 10 7.41 5.58 18.16
CA GLY A 10 8.54 4.69 17.91
C GLY A 10 9.91 5.37 17.97
N ALA A 11 10.88 4.83 17.21
CA ALA A 11 12.27 5.27 17.21
C ALA A 11 12.65 6.15 16.00
N PHE A 12 11.69 6.54 15.16
CA PHE A 12 11.95 7.35 13.96
C PHE A 12 11.63 8.85 14.19
N ALA A 13 12.24 9.69 13.36
CA ALA A 13 11.95 11.12 13.36
C ALA A 13 10.52 11.38 12.85
N PRO A 14 9.69 12.16 13.55
CA PRO A 14 8.33 12.47 13.10
C PRO A 14 8.33 13.14 11.73
N TYR A 15 7.30 12.85 10.93
CA TYR A 15 7.05 13.51 9.67
C TYR A 15 5.54 13.76 9.46
N GLU A 16 5.20 14.44 8.38
CA GLU A 16 3.83 14.84 8.10
C GLU A 16 3.35 14.24 6.77
N VAL A 17 2.09 13.80 6.76
CA VAL A 17 1.33 13.51 5.54
C VAL A 17 0.38 14.68 5.31
N VAL A 18 0.55 15.38 4.20
CA VAL A 18 -0.33 16.46 3.77
C VAL A 18 -1.29 15.91 2.73
N VAL A 19 -2.58 15.98 3.02
CA VAL A 19 -3.65 15.53 2.12
C VAL A 19 -4.44 16.73 1.64
N GLY A 20 -4.70 16.84 0.35
CA GLY A 20 -5.49 17.94 -0.21
C GLY A 20 -5.44 17.97 -1.73
N ARG A 21 -5.84 19.10 -2.29
CA ARG A 21 -5.90 19.32 -3.76
C ARG A 21 -4.86 20.34 -4.18
N GLY A 22 -4.28 20.14 -5.37
CA GLY A 22 -3.27 21.04 -5.97
C GLY A 22 -1.88 20.91 -5.34
N LEU A 23 -1.58 19.85 -4.58
CA LEU A 23 -0.31 19.64 -3.91
C LEU A 23 0.84 19.39 -4.89
N LEU A 24 0.59 18.83 -6.07
CA LEU A 24 1.60 18.71 -7.13
C LEU A 24 2.17 20.07 -7.52
N LYS A 25 1.32 21.09 -7.63
CA LYS A 25 1.72 22.47 -7.93
C LYS A 25 2.38 23.16 -6.75
N ALA A 26 2.10 22.74 -5.53
CA ALA A 26 2.67 23.27 -4.29
C ALA A 26 3.94 22.51 -3.84
N ALA A 27 4.30 21.41 -4.51
CA ALA A 27 5.40 20.54 -4.10
C ALA A 27 6.73 21.27 -3.90
N GLY A 28 7.02 22.29 -4.73
CA GLY A 28 8.23 23.08 -4.62
C GLY A 28 8.33 23.82 -3.27
N ALA A 29 7.25 24.44 -2.80
CA ALA A 29 7.24 25.15 -1.52
C ALA A 29 7.41 24.16 -0.33
N GLU A 30 6.73 23.00 -0.40
CA GLU A 30 6.80 21.95 0.63
C GLU A 30 8.21 21.34 0.71
N VAL A 31 8.86 21.10 -0.42
CA VAL A 31 10.22 20.55 -0.49
C VAL A 31 11.27 21.61 -0.08
N ALA A 32 11.13 22.86 -0.55
CA ALA A 32 12.05 23.94 -0.19
C ALA A 32 12.07 24.24 1.31
N ALA A 33 10.95 24.04 2.02
CA ALA A 33 10.87 24.18 3.47
C ALA A 33 11.81 23.20 4.22
N LEU A 34 12.18 22.08 3.60
CA LEU A 34 13.14 21.11 4.14
C LEU A 34 14.60 21.51 3.89
N LYS A 35 14.84 22.59 3.12
CA LYS A 35 16.15 23.19 2.84
C LYS A 35 17.19 22.24 2.22
N PRO A 36 16.81 21.42 1.21
CA PRO A 36 17.78 20.59 0.51
C PRO A 36 18.72 21.44 -0.37
N THR A 37 19.89 20.93 -0.66
CA THR A 37 20.80 21.53 -1.67
C THR A 37 20.25 21.38 -3.09
N ARG A 38 19.58 20.25 -3.35
CA ARG A 38 18.93 19.90 -4.63
C ARG A 38 17.75 18.97 -4.34
N ALA A 39 16.77 18.93 -5.24
CA ALA A 39 15.70 17.94 -5.22
C ALA A 39 15.68 17.19 -6.56
N PHE A 40 15.66 15.87 -6.55
CA PHE A 40 15.70 15.06 -7.77
C PHE A 40 14.51 14.09 -7.81
N ILE A 41 13.78 14.09 -8.92
CA ILE A 41 12.56 13.31 -9.08
C ILE A 41 12.92 11.91 -9.60
N VAL A 42 12.39 10.89 -8.92
CA VAL A 42 12.33 9.50 -9.40
C VAL A 42 10.87 9.17 -9.66
N SER A 43 10.56 8.70 -10.87
CA SER A 43 9.18 8.41 -11.30
C SER A 43 9.16 7.17 -12.19
N ASP A 44 7.97 6.70 -12.57
CA ASP A 44 7.82 5.81 -13.72
C ASP A 44 7.44 6.60 -14.98
N GLU A 45 7.61 5.96 -16.14
CA GLU A 45 7.39 6.62 -17.46
C GLU A 45 5.97 7.16 -17.61
N THR A 46 4.96 6.45 -17.11
CA THR A 46 3.55 6.85 -17.20
C THR A 46 3.28 8.09 -16.34
N VAL A 47 3.68 8.05 -15.08
CA VAL A 47 3.47 9.16 -14.14
C VAL A 47 4.33 10.36 -14.51
N ALA A 48 5.57 10.15 -14.96
CA ALA A 48 6.45 11.21 -15.43
C ALA A 48 5.83 11.99 -16.60
N ALA A 49 5.22 11.28 -17.56
CA ALA A 49 4.54 11.91 -18.70
C ALA A 49 3.34 12.75 -18.29
N ILE A 50 2.60 12.36 -17.24
CA ILE A 50 1.37 13.04 -16.80
C ILE A 50 1.68 14.18 -15.83
N HIS A 51 2.52 13.93 -14.82
CA HIS A 51 2.70 14.81 -13.66
C HIS A 51 4.12 15.35 -13.51
N GLY A 52 5.11 14.74 -14.18
CA GLY A 52 6.54 15.06 -14.01
C GLY A 52 6.85 16.53 -14.24
N GLU A 53 6.33 17.12 -15.31
CA GLU A 53 6.58 18.53 -15.63
C GLU A 53 5.97 19.48 -14.60
N THR A 54 4.76 19.17 -14.10
CA THR A 54 4.10 19.98 -13.06
C THR A 54 4.94 20.04 -11.78
N VAL A 55 5.46 18.89 -11.32
CA VAL A 55 6.28 18.83 -10.11
C VAL A 55 7.66 19.46 -10.36
N ARG A 56 8.27 19.21 -11.53
CA ARG A 56 9.56 19.80 -11.90
C ARG A 56 9.48 21.35 -11.91
N ALA A 57 8.50 21.90 -12.60
CA ALA A 57 8.29 23.35 -12.65
C ALA A 57 8.02 23.95 -11.26
N SER A 58 7.28 23.24 -10.40
CA SER A 58 7.05 23.66 -9.02
C SER A 58 8.35 23.71 -8.20
N LEU A 59 9.22 22.72 -8.31
CA LEU A 59 10.52 22.69 -7.65
C LEU A 59 11.44 23.81 -8.15
N GLU A 60 11.53 24.00 -9.47
CA GLU A 60 12.33 25.08 -10.09
C GLU A 60 11.80 26.47 -9.68
N GLY A 61 10.48 26.65 -9.66
CA GLY A 61 9.83 27.87 -9.20
C GLY A 61 10.11 28.21 -7.74
N ALA A 62 10.42 27.21 -6.91
CA ALA A 62 10.87 27.38 -5.54
C ALA A 62 12.40 27.57 -5.40
N GLY A 63 13.14 27.67 -6.50
CA GLY A 63 14.57 27.89 -6.54
C GLY A 63 15.43 26.63 -6.34
N LEU A 64 14.83 25.46 -6.46
CA LEU A 64 15.56 24.18 -6.32
C LEU A 64 16.10 23.72 -7.67
N ALA A 65 17.40 23.42 -7.75
CA ALA A 65 17.96 22.70 -8.87
C ALA A 65 17.38 21.28 -8.88
N THR A 66 16.81 20.87 -10.00
CA THR A 66 16.09 19.59 -10.11
C THR A 66 16.37 18.88 -11.43
N GLY A 67 16.02 17.62 -11.50
CA GLY A 67 16.01 16.76 -12.67
C GLY A 67 15.04 15.60 -12.43
N ILE A 68 14.87 14.75 -13.43
CA ILE A 68 14.01 13.58 -13.35
C ILE A 68 14.69 12.37 -13.96
N VAL A 69 14.50 11.22 -13.32
CA VAL A 69 14.74 9.89 -13.91
C VAL A 69 13.44 9.11 -13.86
N SER A 70 13.10 8.43 -14.95
CA SER A 70 11.96 7.53 -15.01
C SER A 70 12.42 6.09 -15.23
N VAL A 71 11.73 5.16 -14.58
CA VAL A 71 11.86 3.72 -14.77
C VAL A 71 10.64 3.19 -15.53
N PRO A 72 10.69 2.00 -16.12
CA PRO A 72 9.50 1.38 -16.71
C PRO A 72 8.34 1.29 -15.71
N ALA A 73 7.10 1.47 -16.17
CA ALA A 73 5.94 1.32 -15.31
C ALA A 73 5.70 -0.16 -14.93
N GLY A 74 5.23 -0.41 -13.70
CA GLY A 74 4.86 -1.75 -13.22
C GLY A 74 5.84 -2.37 -12.24
N GLU A 75 5.39 -3.48 -11.61
CA GLU A 75 6.09 -4.16 -10.50
C GLU A 75 7.49 -4.66 -10.88
N ALA A 76 7.73 -5.03 -12.15
CA ALA A 76 9.04 -5.46 -12.63
C ALA A 76 10.17 -4.43 -12.42
N SER A 77 9.82 -3.16 -12.22
CA SER A 77 10.78 -2.10 -11.89
C SER A 77 11.29 -2.15 -10.45
N LYS A 78 10.66 -2.93 -9.56
CA LYS A 78 11.19 -3.18 -8.20
C LYS A 78 12.32 -4.23 -8.26
N SER A 79 13.42 -3.91 -8.90
CA SER A 79 14.53 -4.82 -9.17
C SER A 79 15.89 -4.19 -8.84
N PHE A 80 16.92 -5.03 -8.68
CA PHE A 80 18.29 -4.55 -8.52
C PHE A 80 18.78 -3.74 -9.72
N GLU A 81 18.37 -4.12 -10.94
CA GLU A 81 18.74 -3.42 -12.16
C GLU A 81 18.25 -1.97 -12.15
N GLN A 82 16.97 -1.77 -11.84
CA GLN A 82 16.40 -0.42 -11.78
C GLN A 82 16.92 0.37 -10.57
N LEU A 83 17.16 -0.30 -9.44
CA LEU A 83 17.79 0.34 -8.28
C LEU A 83 19.20 0.86 -8.62
N GLU A 84 20.03 0.04 -9.29
CA GLU A 84 21.36 0.44 -9.74
C GLU A 84 21.27 1.63 -10.71
N ALA A 85 20.38 1.56 -11.70
CA ALA A 85 20.18 2.64 -12.67
C ALA A 85 19.77 3.97 -12.01
N VAL A 86 18.87 3.93 -11.04
CA VAL A 86 18.47 5.11 -10.27
C VAL A 86 19.67 5.66 -9.49
N LEU A 87 20.41 4.82 -8.76
CA LEU A 87 21.57 5.24 -7.97
C LEU A 87 22.66 5.85 -8.85
N ASP A 88 22.96 5.24 -10.00
CA ASP A 88 23.95 5.77 -10.96
C ASP A 88 23.51 7.15 -11.47
N ARG A 89 22.22 7.30 -11.79
CA ARG A 89 21.69 8.60 -12.22
C ARG A 89 21.83 9.67 -11.14
N LEU A 90 21.52 9.34 -9.88
CA LEU A 90 21.69 10.29 -8.76
C LEU A 90 23.17 10.72 -8.61
N LEU A 91 24.12 9.80 -8.81
CA LEU A 91 25.56 10.09 -8.79
C LEU A 91 25.97 10.98 -9.97
N ALA A 92 25.53 10.65 -11.18
CA ALA A 92 25.86 11.40 -12.41
C ALA A 92 25.32 12.84 -12.35
N GLU A 93 24.19 13.05 -11.72
CA GLU A 93 23.61 14.40 -11.50
C GLU A 93 24.30 15.18 -10.38
N GLY A 94 25.26 14.58 -9.69
CA GLY A 94 26.04 15.24 -8.65
C GLY A 94 25.25 15.56 -7.38
N LEU A 95 24.29 14.72 -7.00
CA LEU A 95 23.60 14.85 -5.74
C LEU A 95 24.59 14.65 -4.57
N ASP A 96 24.37 15.38 -3.49
CA ASP A 96 25.16 15.33 -2.26
C ASP A 96 24.34 14.79 -1.08
N ARG A 97 24.93 14.72 0.11
CA ARG A 97 24.27 14.20 1.33
C ARG A 97 23.12 15.07 1.86
N LYS A 98 22.97 16.29 1.36
CA LYS A 98 21.88 17.21 1.71
C LYS A 98 20.86 17.34 0.58
N SER A 99 21.08 16.62 -0.51
CA SER A 99 20.10 16.52 -1.58
C SER A 99 18.91 15.68 -1.13
N LEU A 100 17.78 15.83 -1.81
CA LEU A 100 16.52 15.17 -1.49
C LEU A 100 15.99 14.44 -2.71
N VAL A 101 15.55 13.21 -2.52
CA VAL A 101 14.85 12.42 -3.54
C VAL A 101 13.34 12.68 -3.44
N VAL A 102 12.71 12.98 -4.57
CA VAL A 102 11.24 13.13 -4.68
C VAL A 102 10.70 11.88 -5.41
N ALA A 103 10.05 10.99 -4.68
CA ALA A 103 9.39 9.81 -5.24
C ALA A 103 8.00 10.21 -5.76
N LEU A 104 7.86 10.37 -7.08
CA LEU A 104 6.62 10.76 -7.74
C LEU A 104 6.02 9.55 -8.45
N GLY A 105 5.02 8.89 -7.85
CA GLY A 105 4.42 7.69 -8.46
C GLY A 105 3.57 6.85 -7.53
N GLY A 106 3.24 5.64 -7.94
CA GLY A 106 2.57 4.64 -7.12
C GLY A 106 3.51 3.98 -6.11
N GLY A 107 3.04 2.88 -5.48
CA GLY A 107 3.80 2.13 -4.48
C GLY A 107 5.13 1.59 -5.00
N VAL A 108 5.19 1.16 -6.26
CA VAL A 108 6.43 0.69 -6.91
C VAL A 108 7.52 1.77 -6.88
N VAL A 109 7.16 2.98 -7.30
CA VAL A 109 8.11 4.13 -7.30
C VAL A 109 8.47 4.53 -5.88
N GLY A 110 7.49 4.55 -4.96
CA GLY A 110 7.73 4.88 -3.55
C GLY A 110 8.74 3.93 -2.90
N ASP A 111 8.59 2.62 -3.13
CA ASP A 111 9.47 1.60 -2.60
C ASP A 111 10.87 1.68 -3.21
N LEU A 112 10.98 1.76 -4.54
CA LEU A 112 12.26 1.82 -5.25
C LEU A 112 13.04 3.11 -4.92
N ALA A 113 12.38 4.26 -5.03
CA ALA A 113 13.02 5.56 -4.76
C ALA A 113 13.37 5.72 -3.28
N GLY A 114 12.51 5.23 -2.37
CA GLY A 114 12.79 5.23 -0.94
C GLY A 114 13.98 4.34 -0.60
N LEU A 115 14.11 3.15 -1.21
CA LEU A 115 15.29 2.30 -1.04
C LEU A 115 16.54 2.92 -1.65
N ALA A 116 16.43 3.54 -2.84
CA ALA A 116 17.53 4.29 -3.42
C ALA A 116 18.00 5.41 -2.49
N ALA A 117 17.08 6.19 -1.90
CA ALA A 117 17.40 7.22 -0.94
C ALA A 117 18.07 6.66 0.33
N ALA A 118 17.61 5.51 0.82
CA ALA A 118 18.20 4.84 1.98
C ALA A 118 19.66 4.40 1.75
N LEU A 119 19.99 3.99 0.53
CA LEU A 119 21.31 3.48 0.16
C LEU A 119 22.26 4.58 -0.33
N PHE A 120 21.72 5.58 -1.05
CA PHE A 120 22.52 6.68 -1.61
C PHE A 120 23.26 7.43 -0.51
N MET A 121 24.60 7.55 -0.63
CA MET A 121 25.46 8.23 0.36
C MET A 121 25.27 7.76 1.82
N ARG A 122 24.75 6.56 2.06
CA ARG A 122 24.36 5.96 3.35
C ARG A 122 23.10 6.58 3.98
N GLY A 123 22.23 7.10 3.17
CA GLY A 123 20.95 7.71 3.52
C GLY A 123 20.90 9.19 3.20
N VAL A 124 19.95 9.57 2.35
CA VAL A 124 19.54 10.94 2.08
C VAL A 124 18.06 11.09 2.35
N ASP A 125 17.62 12.31 2.59
CA ASP A 125 16.21 12.60 2.80
C ASP A 125 15.38 12.33 1.53
N PHE A 126 14.13 11.93 1.69
CA PHE A 126 13.20 11.82 0.58
C PHE A 126 11.79 12.28 0.95
N VAL A 127 11.03 12.65 -0.08
CA VAL A 127 9.62 13.03 -0.01
C VAL A 127 8.85 12.11 -0.94
N GLN A 128 7.66 11.66 -0.52
CA GLN A 128 6.78 10.89 -1.39
C GLN A 128 5.64 11.76 -1.91
N ILE A 129 5.36 11.66 -3.20
CA ILE A 129 4.20 12.24 -3.88
C ILE A 129 3.43 11.08 -4.51
N PRO A 130 2.60 10.37 -3.70
CA PRO A 130 1.87 9.20 -4.16
C PRO A 130 0.77 9.59 -5.15
N THR A 131 0.75 8.94 -6.32
CA THR A 131 -0.20 9.21 -7.40
C THR A 131 -1.25 8.13 -7.57
N THR A 132 -1.19 7.02 -6.82
CA THR A 132 -2.24 6.01 -6.76
C THR A 132 -2.94 6.05 -5.41
N LEU A 133 -4.22 5.66 -5.37
CA LEU A 133 -4.97 5.62 -4.11
C LEU A 133 -4.31 4.67 -3.11
N LEU A 134 -3.89 3.47 -3.55
CA LEU A 134 -3.17 2.51 -2.72
C LEU A 134 -1.93 3.15 -2.07
N ALA A 135 -1.15 3.91 -2.83
CA ALA A 135 0.02 4.56 -2.28
C ALA A 135 -0.34 5.70 -1.31
N GLN A 136 -1.40 6.47 -1.59
CA GLN A 136 -1.84 7.54 -0.69
C GLN A 136 -2.31 7.03 0.67
N VAL A 137 -3.03 5.89 0.70
CA VAL A 137 -3.62 5.36 1.93
C VAL A 137 -2.73 4.35 2.66
N ASP A 138 -1.78 3.73 1.94
CA ASP A 138 -1.01 2.62 2.50
C ASP A 138 0.49 2.76 2.26
N SER A 139 1.06 2.46 1.09
CA SER A 139 2.50 2.23 0.93
C SER A 139 3.38 3.45 1.26
N SER A 140 2.89 4.70 1.10
CA SER A 140 3.66 5.90 1.42
C SER A 140 3.84 6.17 2.92
N VAL A 141 3.13 5.46 3.79
CA VAL A 141 3.15 5.68 5.25
C VAL A 141 3.83 4.52 5.96
N GLY A 142 4.83 4.81 6.80
CA GLY A 142 5.48 3.81 7.65
C GLY A 142 6.84 3.31 7.17
N GLY A 143 7.42 3.97 6.15
CA GLY A 143 8.83 3.88 5.80
C GLY A 143 9.33 2.51 5.30
N LYS A 144 8.44 1.58 4.97
CA LYS A 144 8.84 0.34 4.28
C LYS A 144 9.25 0.70 2.86
N THR A 145 10.47 0.36 2.48
CA THR A 145 11.01 0.52 1.12
C THR A 145 11.67 -0.77 0.70
N ALA A 146 11.43 -1.24 -0.52
CA ALA A 146 11.89 -2.56 -0.92
C ALA A 146 11.99 -2.73 -2.44
N ILE A 147 12.70 -3.78 -2.83
CA ILE A 147 12.69 -4.37 -4.16
C ILE A 147 12.33 -5.85 -4.09
N ASP A 148 11.94 -6.38 -5.22
CA ASP A 148 11.59 -7.78 -5.41
C ASP A 148 12.80 -8.63 -5.78
N THR A 149 12.65 -9.93 -5.60
CA THR A 149 13.65 -10.93 -6.00
C THR A 149 12.95 -12.11 -6.66
N PRO A 150 13.67 -12.97 -7.39
CA PRO A 150 13.07 -14.24 -7.88
C PRO A 150 12.51 -15.15 -6.79
N ARG A 151 12.81 -14.87 -5.52
CA ARG A 151 12.33 -15.67 -4.36
C ARG A 151 11.06 -15.11 -3.73
N GLY A 152 10.66 -13.87 -4.06
CA GLY A 152 9.45 -13.23 -3.55
C GLY A 152 9.52 -11.71 -3.58
N LYS A 153 8.35 -11.09 -3.39
CA LYS A 153 8.18 -9.63 -3.33
C LYS A 153 8.71 -9.06 -2.01
N ASN A 154 9.26 -7.85 -2.06
CA ASN A 154 9.63 -7.02 -0.91
C ASN A 154 10.63 -7.66 0.09
N LEU A 155 11.40 -8.66 -0.34
CA LEU A 155 12.33 -9.38 0.56
C LEU A 155 13.62 -8.62 0.84
N ILE A 156 13.97 -7.62 0.03
CA ILE A 156 15.17 -6.80 0.20
C ILE A 156 14.75 -5.35 0.29
N GLY A 157 15.05 -4.73 1.43
CA GLY A 157 14.61 -3.36 1.69
C GLY A 157 15.18 -2.75 2.95
N ALA A 158 14.70 -1.56 3.26
CA ALA A 158 15.05 -0.80 4.45
C ALA A 158 13.81 -0.13 5.05
N PHE A 159 13.85 0.11 6.36
CA PHE A 159 12.95 1.08 6.98
C PHE A 159 13.58 2.47 6.84
N HIS A 160 13.05 3.27 5.93
CA HIS A 160 13.49 4.63 5.67
C HIS A 160 12.27 5.56 5.61
N GLN A 161 12.10 6.37 6.65
CA GLN A 161 10.92 7.23 6.76
C GLN A 161 11.06 8.45 5.84
N PRO A 162 10.00 8.84 5.10
CA PRO A 162 10.02 10.07 4.33
C PRO A 162 10.04 11.30 5.26
N ARG A 163 10.56 12.42 4.78
CA ARG A 163 10.47 13.70 5.49
C ARG A 163 9.09 14.32 5.38
N ARG A 164 8.38 13.99 4.32
CA ARG A 164 7.01 14.43 4.05
C ARG A 164 6.34 13.53 3.01
N VAL A 165 5.03 13.41 3.10
CA VAL A 165 4.20 12.80 2.05
C VAL A 165 3.19 13.84 1.57
N LEU A 166 3.05 14.02 0.26
CA LEU A 166 2.11 14.96 -0.37
C LEU A 166 1.06 14.17 -1.16
N ALA A 167 -0.06 13.86 -0.54
CA ALA A 167 -1.16 13.11 -1.12
C ALA A 167 -2.14 14.06 -1.82
N ASP A 168 -1.91 14.29 -3.12
CA ASP A 168 -2.78 15.14 -3.94
C ASP A 168 -3.97 14.34 -4.47
N ILE A 169 -5.17 14.68 -4.00
CA ILE A 169 -6.41 14.03 -4.44
C ILE A 169 -6.66 14.24 -5.94
N GLU A 170 -6.23 15.39 -6.50
CA GLU A 170 -6.39 15.64 -7.93
C GLU A 170 -5.53 14.70 -8.81
N ALA A 171 -4.43 14.15 -8.29
CA ALA A 171 -3.64 13.17 -9.01
C ALA A 171 -4.43 11.89 -9.31
N LEU A 172 -5.39 11.52 -8.44
CA LEU A 172 -6.23 10.33 -8.60
C LEU A 172 -7.20 10.43 -9.78
N ALA A 173 -7.50 11.65 -10.28
CA ALA A 173 -8.36 11.83 -11.44
C ALA A 173 -7.78 11.24 -12.74
N THR A 174 -6.46 11.02 -12.79
CA THR A 174 -5.78 10.39 -13.92
C THR A 174 -5.67 8.88 -13.81
N LEU A 175 -6.10 8.32 -12.68
CA LEU A 175 -5.96 6.90 -12.37
C LEU A 175 -7.14 6.10 -12.99
N PRO A 176 -6.89 4.98 -13.68
CA PRO A 176 -7.97 4.10 -14.13
C PRO A 176 -8.86 3.62 -12.97
N VAL A 177 -10.16 3.53 -13.19
CA VAL A 177 -11.14 3.15 -12.14
C VAL A 177 -10.79 1.80 -11.48
N ARG A 178 -10.25 0.83 -12.22
CA ARG A 178 -9.80 -0.45 -11.64
C ARG A 178 -8.69 -0.22 -10.60
N GLN A 179 -7.77 0.72 -10.86
CA GLN A 179 -6.71 1.07 -9.92
C GLN A 179 -7.24 1.87 -8.72
N VAL A 180 -8.28 2.71 -8.91
CA VAL A 180 -8.98 3.35 -7.79
C VAL A 180 -9.61 2.29 -6.90
N ARG A 181 -10.34 1.32 -7.46
CA ARG A 181 -10.93 0.20 -6.72
C ARG A 181 -9.88 -0.66 -6.01
N SER A 182 -8.73 -0.90 -6.66
CA SER A 182 -7.61 -1.60 -6.03
C SER A 182 -7.14 -0.87 -4.76
N GLY A 183 -6.96 0.44 -4.80
CA GLY A 183 -6.64 1.25 -3.61
C GLY A 183 -7.80 1.29 -2.60
N TRP A 184 -9.05 1.26 -3.08
CA TRP A 184 -10.23 1.25 -2.21
C TRP A 184 -10.35 -0.02 -1.36
N ALA A 185 -9.79 -1.14 -1.81
CA ALA A 185 -9.67 -2.34 -1.00
C ALA A 185 -8.87 -2.10 0.29
N GLU A 186 -7.77 -1.34 0.21
CA GLU A 186 -6.97 -0.96 1.37
C GLU A 186 -7.71 0.02 2.30
N VAL A 187 -8.51 0.92 1.72
CA VAL A 187 -9.39 1.81 2.51
C VAL A 187 -10.41 0.99 3.30
N LEU A 188 -11.09 0.03 2.65
CA LEU A 188 -12.03 -0.89 3.32
C LEU A 188 -11.33 -1.72 4.40
N LYS A 189 -10.12 -2.20 4.13
CA LYS A 189 -9.31 -2.95 5.09
C LYS A 189 -9.06 -2.15 6.38
N HIS A 190 -8.78 -0.86 6.31
CA HIS A 190 -8.62 -0.03 7.50
C HIS A 190 -9.88 -0.01 8.38
N GLY A 191 -11.05 0.11 7.75
CA GLY A 191 -12.33 -0.01 8.46
C GLY A 191 -12.54 -1.39 9.08
N LEU A 192 -12.26 -2.46 8.32
CA LEU A 192 -12.38 -3.84 8.77
C LEU A 192 -11.47 -4.17 9.96
N ILE A 193 -10.28 -3.55 10.03
CA ILE A 193 -9.31 -3.79 11.10
C ILE A 193 -9.73 -3.16 12.41
N CYS A 194 -10.15 -1.87 12.42
CA CYS A 194 -10.25 -1.12 13.67
C CYS A 194 -11.29 0.03 13.69
N ASP A 195 -12.10 0.20 12.63
CA ASP A 195 -13.07 1.31 12.57
C ASP A 195 -14.36 0.92 11.84
N ALA A 196 -15.28 0.28 12.57
CA ALA A 196 -16.56 -0.16 12.05
C ALA A 196 -17.41 0.99 11.50
N ALA A 197 -17.36 2.18 12.13
CA ALA A 197 -18.13 3.34 11.68
C ALA A 197 -17.60 3.87 10.34
N PHE A 198 -16.28 3.85 10.16
CA PHE A 198 -15.66 4.19 8.89
C PHE A 198 -16.05 3.17 7.80
N PHE A 199 -16.04 1.87 8.12
CA PHE A 199 -16.47 0.83 7.18
C PHE A 199 -17.94 1.04 6.74
N ASP A 200 -18.84 1.36 7.67
CA ASP A 200 -20.24 1.63 7.34
C ASP A 200 -20.39 2.87 6.44
N TRP A 201 -19.62 3.93 6.74
CA TRP A 201 -19.61 5.12 5.89
C TRP A 201 -19.12 4.80 4.48
N LEU A 202 -18.09 3.96 4.31
CA LEU A 202 -17.56 3.52 3.01
C LEU A 202 -18.61 2.74 2.19
N GLY A 203 -19.46 1.97 2.84
CA GLY A 203 -20.56 1.24 2.19
C GLY A 203 -21.82 2.09 1.92
N GLY A 204 -21.90 3.28 2.51
CA GLY A 204 -23.01 4.21 2.42
C GLY A 204 -22.65 5.51 1.68
N GLU A 205 -22.56 6.62 2.41
CA GLU A 205 -22.27 7.95 1.86
C GLU A 205 -20.92 8.04 1.13
N GLY A 206 -19.92 7.27 1.56
CA GLY A 206 -18.59 7.24 0.97
C GLY A 206 -18.44 6.35 -0.27
N ALA A 207 -19.47 5.57 -0.61
CA ALA A 207 -19.37 4.53 -1.66
C ALA A 207 -18.95 5.07 -3.04
N ALA A 208 -19.27 6.33 -3.35
CA ALA A 208 -18.88 6.98 -4.59
C ALA A 208 -17.35 7.12 -4.76
N GLY A 209 -16.58 7.04 -3.67
CA GLY A 209 -15.11 7.06 -3.71
C GLY A 209 -14.52 5.89 -4.47
N ALA A 210 -15.15 4.70 -4.43
CA ALA A 210 -14.73 3.54 -5.22
C ALA A 210 -14.82 3.77 -6.75
N LEU A 211 -15.55 4.81 -7.17
CA LEU A 211 -15.70 5.24 -8.56
C LEU A 211 -14.92 6.52 -8.87
N GLY A 212 -14.18 7.06 -7.90
CA GLY A 212 -13.32 8.23 -8.08
C GLY A 212 -13.96 9.56 -7.68
N ASP A 213 -15.05 9.59 -6.91
CA ASP A 213 -15.58 10.84 -6.36
C ASP A 213 -14.54 11.54 -5.47
N PRO A 214 -14.14 12.78 -5.81
CA PRO A 214 -13.00 13.41 -5.15
C PRO A 214 -13.26 13.81 -3.69
N ASP A 215 -14.51 14.09 -3.30
CA ASP A 215 -14.82 14.47 -1.92
C ASP A 215 -14.84 13.23 -1.01
N ALA A 216 -15.40 12.13 -1.51
CA ALA A 216 -15.36 10.85 -0.82
C ALA A 216 -13.91 10.31 -0.73
N LEU A 217 -13.12 10.44 -1.80
CA LEU A 217 -11.69 10.06 -1.79
C LEU A 217 -10.90 10.87 -0.77
N GLU A 218 -11.06 12.20 -0.74
CA GLU A 218 -10.34 13.04 0.22
C GLU A 218 -10.61 12.62 1.66
N ARG A 219 -11.87 12.40 2.02
CA ARG A 219 -12.26 11.95 3.35
C ARG A 219 -11.73 10.54 3.66
N ALA A 220 -11.80 9.62 2.68
CA ALA A 220 -11.30 8.26 2.82
C ALA A 220 -9.78 8.22 3.00
N VAL A 221 -9.03 9.02 2.22
CA VAL A 221 -7.57 9.12 2.33
C VAL A 221 -7.18 9.68 3.70
N ILE A 222 -7.79 10.79 4.14
CA ILE A 222 -7.53 11.37 5.45
C ILE A 222 -7.71 10.32 6.55
N ARG A 223 -8.88 9.64 6.59
CA ARG A 223 -9.16 8.68 7.66
C ARG A 223 -8.23 7.46 7.61
N SER A 224 -7.92 6.94 6.42
CA SER A 224 -6.98 5.83 6.23
C SER A 224 -5.58 6.19 6.72
N VAL A 225 -5.10 7.37 6.37
CA VAL A 225 -3.78 7.87 6.83
C VAL A 225 -3.75 8.05 8.35
N GLU A 226 -4.81 8.58 8.97
CA GLU A 226 -4.90 8.68 10.44
C GLU A 226 -4.78 7.31 11.11
N ILE A 227 -5.54 6.32 10.63
CA ILE A 227 -5.50 4.95 11.16
C ILE A 227 -4.09 4.37 11.01
N LYS A 228 -3.51 4.48 9.81
CA LYS A 228 -2.19 3.93 9.56
C LYS A 228 -1.09 4.65 10.34
N ALA A 229 -1.14 5.99 10.45
CA ALA A 229 -0.19 6.79 11.22
C ALA A 229 -0.20 6.38 12.71
N GLN A 230 -1.39 6.15 13.28
CA GLN A 230 -1.51 5.66 14.65
C GLN A 230 -0.85 4.29 14.81
N ILE A 231 -1.18 3.32 13.93
CA ILE A 231 -0.66 1.95 14.01
C ILE A 231 0.87 1.93 13.83
N VAL A 232 1.40 2.70 12.87
CA VAL A 232 2.86 2.82 12.63
C VAL A 232 3.56 3.48 13.81
N GLY A 233 2.94 4.51 14.41
CA GLY A 233 3.47 5.18 15.59
C GLY A 233 3.59 4.26 16.81
N GLU A 234 2.68 3.29 16.95
CA GLU A 234 2.70 2.29 18.02
C GLU A 234 3.69 1.14 17.74
N ASP A 235 3.90 0.80 16.46
CA ASP A 235 4.70 -0.37 16.05
C ASP A 235 5.38 -0.14 14.69
N GLU A 236 6.52 0.54 14.68
CA GLU A 236 7.25 0.88 13.45
C GLU A 236 7.67 -0.39 12.66
N LYS A 237 8.17 -1.43 13.36
CA LYS A 237 8.84 -2.58 12.75
C LYS A 237 7.97 -3.82 12.60
N GLU A 238 6.65 -3.67 12.79
CA GLU A 238 5.68 -4.77 12.61
C GLU A 238 5.94 -5.98 13.52
N ALA A 239 6.31 -5.72 14.78
CA ALA A 239 6.51 -6.75 15.79
C ALA A 239 5.21 -7.09 16.56
N GLY A 240 4.16 -6.31 16.41
CA GLY A 240 2.91 -6.41 17.17
C GLY A 240 1.68 -5.93 16.40
N ARG A 241 1.11 -4.75 16.80
CA ARG A 241 -0.16 -4.24 16.27
C ARG A 241 -0.15 -3.96 14.76
N ARG A 242 0.99 -3.56 14.20
CA ARG A 242 1.13 -3.29 12.76
C ARG A 242 0.88 -4.54 11.90
N ALA A 243 1.06 -5.75 12.45
CA ALA A 243 0.73 -6.98 11.76
C ALA A 243 -0.76 -7.06 11.36
N LEU A 244 -1.66 -6.36 12.07
CA LEU A 244 -3.10 -6.31 11.73
C LEU A 244 -3.35 -5.71 10.33
N LEU A 245 -2.45 -4.84 9.83
CA LEU A 245 -2.52 -4.29 8.47
C LEU A 245 -2.42 -5.38 7.38
N ASN A 246 -2.00 -6.59 7.75
CA ASN A 246 -1.97 -7.75 6.85
C ASN A 246 -3.30 -8.55 6.85
N LEU A 247 -4.43 -7.98 7.34
CA LEU A 247 -5.74 -8.61 7.16
C LEU A 247 -5.98 -8.87 5.66
N GLY A 248 -6.32 -10.10 5.30
CA GLY A 248 -6.50 -10.54 3.91
C GLY A 248 -5.21 -10.85 3.14
N HIS A 249 -4.05 -10.33 3.56
CA HIS A 249 -2.81 -10.44 2.78
C HIS A 249 -2.28 -11.87 2.65
N THR A 250 -2.40 -12.70 3.67
CA THR A 250 -1.93 -14.11 3.56
C THR A 250 -2.68 -14.87 2.47
N PHE A 251 -3.99 -14.63 2.34
CA PHE A 251 -4.79 -15.16 1.23
C PHE A 251 -4.45 -14.45 -0.08
N GLY A 252 -4.44 -13.10 -0.07
CA GLY A 252 -4.19 -12.28 -1.25
C GLY A 252 -2.85 -12.59 -1.91
N HIS A 253 -1.76 -12.62 -1.14
CA HIS A 253 -0.42 -12.97 -1.66
C HIS A 253 -0.36 -14.40 -2.21
N ALA A 254 -1.08 -15.36 -1.59
CA ALA A 254 -1.14 -16.72 -2.12
C ALA A 254 -1.83 -16.75 -3.49
N LEU A 255 -2.92 -15.98 -3.66
CA LEU A 255 -3.63 -15.83 -4.92
C LEU A 255 -2.76 -15.15 -5.99
N GLU A 256 -2.12 -14.01 -5.66
CA GLU A 256 -1.19 -13.31 -6.55
C GLU A 256 -0.03 -14.22 -7.00
N ALA A 257 0.54 -14.98 -6.07
CA ALA A 257 1.65 -15.88 -6.37
C ALA A 257 1.24 -17.08 -7.25
N GLU A 258 0.00 -17.56 -7.10
CA GLU A 258 -0.53 -18.62 -7.96
C GLU A 258 -0.80 -18.12 -9.38
N LEU A 259 -1.21 -16.86 -9.52
CA LEU A 259 -1.38 -16.14 -10.79
C LEU A 259 -0.05 -15.60 -11.36
N ALA A 260 1.10 -15.98 -10.79
CA ALA A 260 2.42 -15.48 -11.19
C ALA A 260 2.50 -13.93 -11.24
N PHE A 261 1.70 -13.24 -10.42
CA PHE A 261 1.60 -11.78 -10.35
C PHE A 261 1.21 -11.10 -11.67
N ASP A 262 0.41 -11.79 -12.47
CA ASP A 262 -0.14 -11.23 -13.72
C ASP A 262 -1.27 -10.21 -13.43
N GLU A 263 -1.88 -9.68 -14.50
CA GLU A 263 -2.93 -8.66 -14.38
C GLU A 263 -4.35 -9.25 -14.14
N THR A 264 -4.48 -10.56 -13.92
CA THR A 264 -5.76 -11.22 -13.63
C THR A 264 -6.39 -10.64 -12.39
N LEU A 265 -5.59 -10.48 -11.30
CA LEU A 265 -5.97 -9.74 -10.09
C LEU A 265 -4.98 -8.59 -9.85
N THR A 266 -5.50 -7.40 -9.57
CA THR A 266 -4.68 -6.35 -8.95
C THR A 266 -4.44 -6.71 -7.49
N HIS A 267 -3.39 -6.11 -6.88
CA HIS A 267 -3.10 -6.31 -5.46
C HIS A 267 -4.32 -6.08 -4.56
N GLY A 268 -5.02 -4.95 -4.74
CA GLY A 268 -6.21 -4.68 -3.93
C GLY A 268 -7.37 -5.62 -4.17
N GLU A 269 -7.57 -6.12 -5.40
CA GLU A 269 -8.57 -7.16 -5.67
C GLU A 269 -8.24 -8.46 -4.92
N ALA A 270 -6.96 -8.86 -4.90
CA ALA A 270 -6.50 -10.02 -4.14
C ALA A 270 -6.65 -9.83 -2.63
N VAL A 271 -6.31 -8.64 -2.10
CA VAL A 271 -6.48 -8.30 -0.67
C VAL A 271 -7.96 -8.26 -0.28
N ALA A 272 -8.84 -7.69 -1.12
CA ALA A 272 -10.28 -7.65 -0.87
C ALA A 272 -10.88 -9.06 -0.76
N LEU A 273 -10.55 -9.94 -1.73
CA LEU A 273 -10.95 -11.33 -1.68
C LEU A 273 -10.40 -12.02 -0.43
N GLY A 274 -9.13 -11.77 -0.10
CA GLY A 274 -8.51 -12.30 1.11
C GLY A 274 -9.17 -11.81 2.40
N CYS A 275 -9.59 -10.54 2.48
CA CYS A 275 -10.37 -10.02 3.62
C CYS A 275 -11.71 -10.75 3.77
N ALA A 276 -12.46 -10.93 2.67
CA ALA A 276 -13.70 -11.68 2.68
C ALA A 276 -13.49 -13.13 3.15
N MET A 277 -12.43 -13.80 2.65
CA MET A 277 -12.05 -15.15 3.09
C MET A 277 -11.67 -15.19 4.58
N ALA A 278 -10.90 -14.20 5.08
CA ALA A 278 -10.51 -14.13 6.50
C ALA A 278 -11.74 -14.02 7.41
N PHE A 279 -12.74 -13.22 7.05
CA PHE A 279 -13.99 -13.09 7.79
C PHE A 279 -14.82 -14.40 7.75
N ARG A 280 -14.96 -15.04 6.58
CA ARG A 280 -15.68 -16.31 6.46
C ARG A 280 -14.97 -17.44 7.22
N TYR A 281 -13.63 -17.49 7.15
CA TYR A 281 -12.87 -18.44 7.95
C TYR A 281 -13.06 -18.20 9.45
N SER A 282 -13.04 -16.93 9.89
CA SER A 282 -13.32 -16.57 11.29
C SER A 282 -14.72 -17.02 11.73
N ALA A 283 -15.75 -16.84 10.89
CA ALA A 283 -17.10 -17.30 11.17
C ALA A 283 -17.20 -18.84 11.24
N ARG A 284 -16.55 -19.54 10.30
CA ARG A 284 -16.47 -21.01 10.29
C ARG A 284 -15.84 -21.57 11.55
N GLN A 285 -14.84 -20.88 12.11
CA GLN A 285 -14.16 -21.27 13.35
C GLN A 285 -14.92 -20.82 14.61
N GLY A 286 -16.08 -20.13 14.48
CA GLY A 286 -16.83 -19.61 15.61
C GLY A 286 -16.18 -18.41 16.31
N LEU A 287 -15.20 -17.78 15.68
CA LEU A 287 -14.47 -16.61 16.20
C LEU A 287 -15.20 -15.30 15.89
N CYS A 288 -16.08 -15.31 14.87
CA CYS A 288 -16.84 -14.17 14.39
C CYS A 288 -18.30 -14.57 14.16
N PRO A 289 -19.29 -13.74 14.49
CA PRO A 289 -20.68 -13.99 14.09
C PRO A 289 -20.81 -14.05 12.56
N ALA A 290 -21.62 -14.98 12.04
CA ALA A 290 -21.84 -15.10 10.58
C ALA A 290 -22.35 -13.79 9.96
N ALA A 291 -23.21 -13.05 10.66
CA ALA A 291 -23.72 -11.74 10.22
C ALA A 291 -22.61 -10.69 10.01
N GLU A 292 -21.53 -10.73 10.79
CA GLU A 292 -20.38 -9.82 10.59
C GLU A 292 -19.55 -10.21 9.36
N ALA A 293 -19.41 -11.51 9.07
CA ALA A 293 -18.78 -11.98 7.85
C ALA A 293 -19.59 -11.58 6.61
N GLU A 294 -20.92 -11.75 6.66
CA GLU A 294 -21.83 -11.30 5.60
C GLU A 294 -21.76 -9.78 5.39
N ARG A 295 -21.72 -8.99 6.49
CA ARG A 295 -21.58 -7.53 6.44
C ARG A 295 -20.25 -7.11 5.77
N ALA A 296 -19.14 -7.73 6.14
CA ALA A 296 -17.84 -7.46 5.55
C ALA A 296 -17.83 -7.79 4.03
N GLU A 297 -18.35 -8.97 3.67
CA GLU A 297 -18.48 -9.39 2.26
C GLU A 297 -19.37 -8.44 1.45
N ALA A 298 -20.51 -8.03 2.00
CA ALA A 298 -21.44 -7.11 1.33
C ALA A 298 -20.79 -5.75 1.06
N GLY A 299 -20.03 -5.17 2.01
CA GLY A 299 -19.33 -3.91 1.84
C GLY A 299 -18.22 -4.00 0.78
N ILE A 300 -17.45 -5.09 0.74
CA ILE A 300 -16.43 -5.33 -0.26
C ILE A 300 -17.08 -5.46 -1.65
N ARG A 301 -18.12 -6.24 -1.78
CA ARG A 301 -18.86 -6.44 -3.03
C ARG A 301 -19.51 -5.16 -3.55
N ALA A 302 -20.04 -4.32 -2.66
CA ALA A 302 -20.62 -3.01 -3.02
C ALA A 302 -19.59 -2.07 -3.68
N ALA A 303 -18.32 -2.20 -3.36
CA ALA A 303 -17.24 -1.45 -4.00
C ALA A 303 -16.84 -2.02 -5.38
N GLY A 304 -17.49 -3.10 -5.84
CA GLY A 304 -17.17 -3.78 -7.09
C GLY A 304 -15.88 -4.60 -7.06
N LEU A 305 -15.52 -5.10 -5.86
CA LEU A 305 -14.35 -5.94 -5.64
C LEU A 305 -14.75 -7.43 -5.50
N PRO A 306 -13.87 -8.37 -5.89
CA PRO A 306 -14.15 -9.80 -5.77
C PRO A 306 -14.21 -10.22 -4.30
N THR A 307 -15.06 -11.19 -4.00
CA THR A 307 -15.28 -11.74 -2.66
C THR A 307 -15.23 -13.27 -2.61
N ARG A 308 -15.27 -13.93 -3.77
CA ARG A 308 -15.25 -15.38 -3.90
C ARG A 308 -14.16 -15.81 -4.90
N LEU A 309 -13.61 -17.01 -4.76
CA LEU A 309 -12.68 -17.56 -5.75
C LEU A 309 -13.34 -17.65 -7.14
N ALA A 310 -14.64 -17.93 -7.19
CA ALA A 310 -15.42 -17.98 -8.44
C ALA A 310 -15.57 -16.62 -9.15
N ASP A 311 -15.25 -15.50 -8.50
CA ASP A 311 -15.24 -14.17 -9.12
C ASP A 311 -13.97 -13.95 -9.96
N VAL A 312 -12.99 -14.88 -9.88
CA VAL A 312 -11.71 -14.83 -10.60
C VAL A 312 -11.72 -15.88 -11.71
N ASP A 313 -11.34 -15.48 -12.92
CA ASP A 313 -11.24 -16.40 -14.06
C ASP A 313 -9.98 -17.27 -13.96
N HIS A 314 -9.91 -18.09 -12.90
CA HIS A 314 -8.83 -19.03 -12.64
C HIS A 314 -9.29 -20.16 -11.72
N ALA A 315 -8.82 -21.38 -11.99
CA ALA A 315 -9.06 -22.54 -11.13
C ALA A 315 -7.92 -22.70 -10.12
N PHE A 316 -8.18 -22.33 -8.87
CA PHE A 316 -7.20 -22.45 -7.79
C PHE A 316 -7.15 -23.86 -7.22
N ALA A 317 -5.95 -24.38 -6.91
CA ALA A 317 -5.75 -25.62 -6.19
C ALA A 317 -5.50 -25.37 -4.70
N ALA A 318 -6.25 -26.04 -3.83
CA ALA A 318 -6.13 -25.83 -2.37
C ALA A 318 -4.71 -26.10 -1.85
N ASP A 319 -4.07 -27.17 -2.33
CA ASP A 319 -2.71 -27.54 -1.94
C ASP A 319 -1.67 -26.51 -2.39
N ALA A 320 -1.85 -25.90 -3.57
CA ALA A 320 -0.97 -24.85 -4.04
C ALA A 320 -1.11 -23.58 -3.18
N LEU A 321 -2.34 -23.16 -2.88
CA LEU A 321 -2.59 -22.01 -2.00
C LEU A 321 -2.00 -22.22 -0.61
N ILE A 322 -2.16 -23.41 0.01
CA ILE A 322 -1.55 -23.73 1.31
C ILE A 322 -0.03 -23.63 1.25
N ALA A 323 0.59 -24.17 0.20
CA ALA A 323 2.04 -24.09 0.02
C ALA A 323 2.53 -22.63 -0.08
N ARG A 324 1.79 -21.75 -0.77
CA ARG A 324 2.08 -20.32 -0.86
C ARG A 324 1.91 -19.62 0.50
N MET A 325 0.81 -19.89 1.22
CA MET A 325 0.56 -19.33 2.55
C MET A 325 1.63 -19.73 3.57
N ALA A 326 2.12 -20.96 3.50
CA ALA A 326 3.20 -21.44 4.38
C ALA A 326 4.56 -20.81 4.07
N GLY A 327 4.81 -20.43 2.81
CA GLY A 327 6.05 -19.77 2.38
C GLY A 327 6.14 -18.30 2.78
N ASP A 328 5.02 -17.61 2.93
CA ASP A 328 4.96 -16.18 3.30
C ASP A 328 5.34 -15.95 4.78
N LYS A 329 5.05 -16.89 5.68
CA LYS A 329 5.44 -16.80 7.11
C LYS A 329 5.79 -18.19 7.64
N LYS A 330 7.06 -18.45 7.91
CA LYS A 330 7.63 -19.64 8.55
C LYS A 330 6.59 -20.45 9.31
N ALA A 331 6.02 -21.47 8.66
CA ALA A 331 5.15 -22.44 9.30
C ALA A 331 6.01 -23.30 10.24
N GLU A 332 6.03 -22.99 11.53
CA GLU A 332 6.62 -23.86 12.54
C GLU A 332 5.60 -24.94 12.90
N GLY A 333 5.91 -26.20 12.60
CA GLY A 333 5.10 -27.35 13.00
C GLY A 333 3.72 -27.47 12.30
N GLY A 334 3.56 -27.00 11.05
CA GLY A 334 2.29 -27.12 10.30
C GLY A 334 1.21 -26.11 10.71
N ARG A 335 1.58 -25.06 11.46
CA ARG A 335 0.70 -23.96 11.86
C ARG A 335 0.91 -22.73 11.01
N LEU A 336 -0.18 -22.05 10.67
CA LEU A 336 -0.15 -20.79 9.93
C LEU A 336 -0.45 -19.61 10.87
N THR A 337 0.14 -18.46 10.57
CA THR A 337 -0.22 -17.21 11.24
C THR A 337 -1.12 -16.40 10.33
N LEU A 338 -2.33 -16.09 10.77
CA LEU A 338 -3.31 -15.29 10.04
C LEU A 338 -3.75 -14.07 10.83
N ILE A 339 -4.17 -13.04 10.11
CA ILE A 339 -4.98 -11.98 10.71
C ILE A 339 -6.43 -12.33 10.43
N LEU A 340 -7.19 -12.49 11.50
CA LEU A 340 -8.61 -12.87 11.53
C LEU A 340 -9.43 -11.75 12.18
N ALA A 341 -10.75 -11.88 12.23
CA ALA A 341 -11.63 -10.87 12.79
C ALA A 341 -12.63 -11.47 13.80
N ARG A 342 -12.97 -10.73 14.86
CA ARG A 342 -14.09 -11.02 15.76
C ARG A 342 -15.37 -10.33 15.29
N ALA A 343 -15.21 -9.18 14.66
CA ALA A 343 -16.28 -8.37 14.06
C ALA A 343 -15.65 -7.38 13.06
N VAL A 344 -16.47 -6.68 12.30
CA VAL A 344 -16.00 -5.50 11.54
C VAL A 344 -15.46 -4.48 12.53
N GLY A 345 -14.22 -4.05 12.34
CA GLY A 345 -13.51 -3.13 13.23
C GLY A 345 -12.76 -3.81 14.40
N ASP A 346 -12.70 -5.13 14.45
CA ASP A 346 -12.00 -5.87 15.50
C ASP A 346 -11.20 -7.05 14.92
N ALA A 347 -10.05 -6.75 14.31
CA ALA A 347 -9.11 -7.75 13.81
C ALA A 347 -8.10 -8.16 14.89
N PHE A 348 -7.61 -9.39 14.79
CA PHE A 348 -6.59 -9.94 15.69
C PHE A 348 -5.67 -10.92 14.97
N THR A 349 -4.51 -11.19 15.57
CA THR A 349 -3.55 -12.18 15.06
C THR A 349 -3.84 -13.55 15.67
N ASP A 350 -4.01 -14.57 14.83
CA ASP A 350 -4.05 -15.99 15.22
C ASP A 350 -2.78 -16.67 14.69
N LYS A 351 -1.98 -17.23 15.62
CA LYS A 351 -0.71 -17.91 15.29
C LYS A 351 -0.85 -19.44 15.25
N ASP A 352 -2.04 -19.94 15.50
CA ASP A 352 -2.30 -21.36 15.73
C ASP A 352 -3.27 -21.99 14.73
N VAL A 353 -3.37 -21.38 13.53
CA VAL A 353 -4.27 -21.85 12.50
C VAL A 353 -3.79 -23.19 11.94
N ASP A 354 -4.64 -24.20 12.06
CA ASP A 354 -4.37 -25.55 11.56
C ASP A 354 -4.43 -25.59 10.03
N ALA A 355 -3.37 -26.11 9.39
CA ALA A 355 -3.25 -26.13 7.93
C ALA A 355 -4.27 -27.06 7.27
N GLU A 356 -4.67 -28.19 7.90
CA GLU A 356 -5.68 -29.09 7.35
C GLU A 356 -7.08 -28.45 7.44
N ALA A 357 -7.39 -27.75 8.55
CA ALA A 357 -8.63 -27.00 8.66
C ALA A 357 -8.71 -25.86 7.62
N MET A 358 -7.57 -25.23 7.34
CA MET A 358 -7.47 -24.21 6.28
C MET A 358 -7.65 -24.83 4.90
N ARG A 359 -7.02 -25.97 4.64
CA ARG A 359 -7.20 -26.70 3.38
C ARG A 359 -8.67 -27.06 3.14
N ALA A 360 -9.35 -27.60 4.15
CA ALA A 360 -10.77 -27.91 4.08
C ALA A 360 -11.62 -26.66 3.77
N PHE A 361 -11.30 -25.52 4.38
CA PHE A 361 -11.96 -24.25 4.09
C PHE A 361 -11.72 -23.79 2.64
N LEU A 362 -10.51 -23.88 2.11
CA LEU A 362 -10.22 -23.49 0.73
C LEU A 362 -11.01 -24.33 -0.28
N ILE A 363 -11.18 -25.63 -0.01
CA ILE A 363 -12.03 -26.52 -0.82
C ILE A 363 -13.51 -26.08 -0.76
N GLU A 364 -14.01 -25.73 0.43
CA GLU A 364 -15.38 -25.19 0.60
C GLU A 364 -15.57 -23.85 -0.14
N GLU A 365 -14.50 -23.04 -0.25
CA GLU A 365 -14.49 -21.78 -1.02
C GLU A 365 -14.43 -22.01 -2.55
N GLY A 366 -14.23 -23.25 -3.01
CA GLY A 366 -14.23 -23.63 -4.42
C GLY A 366 -12.84 -23.89 -5.01
N ALA A 367 -11.79 -23.99 -4.19
CA ALA A 367 -10.50 -24.49 -4.67
C ALA A 367 -10.56 -26.00 -4.91
N ALA A 368 -9.85 -26.50 -5.98
CA ALA A 368 -9.80 -27.91 -6.33
C ALA A 368 -8.87 -28.72 -5.42
#